data_2a8a9ef76a040eff5d1b5d69509b5a75
#
_entry.id   2a8a9ef76a040eff5d1b5d69509b5a75
#
_cell.length_a   1.000
_cell.length_b   1.000
_cell.length_c   1.000
_cell.angle_alpha   90.00
_cell.angle_beta   90.00
_cell.angle_gamma   90.00
#
_symmetry.space_group_name_H-M   'P 1'
#
loop_
_entity.id
_entity.type
_entity.pdbx_description
1 polymer ?
#
loop_
_entity_poly.entity_id
_entity_poly.type
_entity_poly.pdbx_seq_one_letter_code
_entity_poly.pdbx_strand_id
1 'polypeptide(L)'
;LGFFPHGVVDQHFNKRPRLLRIIEACLCNKQNTRMGYAVSEDTALVYHAGTIEVLGSASVYLIDCRNAEKTGNGCYHGLKFGAIQKGDRYELASDTAAFAQESAAQEREFYRDYVTDGIINSPVFDAMIDRYLLRGQKESMYRCEKKDLPYIKGAVLYEAYGETYLVVLKYFKGDKTRGYMGKHASFADVEVEIDTVKIRL
;
A
#
# COMPACT_ATOMS: atom_id res chain seq x y z
N LEU A 1 12.89 7.97 18.91
CA LEU A 1 14.04 8.81 18.55
C LEU A 1 13.65 10.18 17.97
N GLY A 2 12.50 10.37 17.33
CA GLY A 2 11.94 11.68 17.00
C GLY A 2 12.67 12.54 15.95
N PHE A 3 13.57 11.96 15.15
CA PHE A 3 14.29 12.71 14.10
C PHE A 3 13.42 13.07 12.89
N PHE A 4 12.30 12.36 12.69
CA PHE A 4 11.34 12.61 11.63
C PHE A 4 9.96 12.85 12.26
N PRO A 5 9.51 14.12 12.38
CA PRO A 5 8.31 14.47 13.14
C PRO A 5 7.00 14.17 12.41
N HIS A 6 7.06 13.78 11.12
CA HIS A 6 5.89 13.64 10.26
C HIS A 6 5.31 12.23 10.23
N GLY A 7 5.85 11.28 10.98
CA GLY A 7 5.33 9.92 11.05
C GLY A 7 6.32 8.89 11.56
N VAL A 8 5.92 7.64 11.43
CA VAL A 8 6.72 6.47 11.79
C VAL A 8 7.51 6.01 10.58
N VAL A 9 8.83 5.85 10.72
CA VAL A 9 9.68 5.30 9.64
C VAL A 9 10.06 3.86 9.97
N ASP A 10 9.82 2.95 9.04
CA ASP A 10 10.31 1.57 9.07
C ASP A 10 11.28 1.31 7.91
N GLN A 11 12.30 0.48 8.13
CA GLN A 11 13.36 0.17 7.17
C GLN A 11 13.32 -1.29 6.75
N HIS A 12 13.93 -1.62 5.61
CA HIS A 12 13.96 -2.96 5.02
C HIS A 12 12.55 -3.55 4.83
N PHE A 13 11.61 -2.70 4.51
CA PHE A 13 10.20 -3.08 4.47
C PHE A 13 9.92 -4.16 3.41
N ASN A 14 10.58 -4.11 2.27
CA ASN A 14 10.44 -5.08 1.17
C ASN A 14 11.15 -6.43 1.42
N LYS A 15 11.76 -6.64 2.57
CA LYS A 15 12.48 -7.89 2.91
C LYS A 15 11.91 -8.58 4.15
N ARG A 16 10.99 -7.95 4.84
CA ARG A 16 10.46 -8.47 6.10
C ARG A 16 8.95 -8.21 6.21
N PRO A 17 8.18 -9.14 6.79
CA PRO A 17 6.72 -8.99 6.98
C PRO A 17 6.41 -7.96 8.08
N ARG A 18 6.58 -6.68 7.78
CA ARG A 18 6.48 -5.60 8.78
C ARG A 18 5.22 -4.74 8.70
N LEU A 19 4.29 -5.08 7.78
CA LEU A 19 3.10 -4.27 7.57
C LEU A 19 2.29 -4.05 8.85
N LEU A 20 1.95 -5.11 9.57
CA LEU A 20 1.18 -4.98 10.81
C LEU A 20 1.95 -4.21 11.89
N ARG A 21 3.28 -4.37 11.91
CA ARG A 21 4.12 -3.64 12.87
C ARG A 21 4.09 -2.13 12.67
N ILE A 22 4.20 -1.65 11.43
CA ILE A 22 4.17 -0.21 11.15
C ILE A 22 2.77 0.36 11.38
N ILE A 23 1.72 -0.39 11.04
CA ILE A 23 0.33 0.01 11.33
C ILE A 23 0.13 0.18 12.83
N GLU A 24 0.51 -0.81 13.64
CA GLU A 24 0.41 -0.72 15.11
C GLU A 24 1.24 0.45 15.67
N ALA A 25 2.45 0.65 15.16
CA ALA A 25 3.28 1.77 15.57
C ALA A 25 2.64 3.13 15.23
N CYS A 26 1.97 3.25 14.08
CA CYS A 26 1.22 4.45 13.71
C CYS A 26 0.02 4.67 14.63
N LEU A 27 -0.74 3.62 14.94
CA LEU A 27 -1.91 3.72 15.83
C LEU A 27 -1.54 4.06 17.26
N CYS A 28 -0.38 3.57 17.73
CA CYS A 28 0.15 3.85 19.06
C CYS A 28 0.93 5.16 19.15
N ASN A 29 1.12 5.88 18.05
CA ASN A 29 1.94 7.10 18.05
C ASN A 29 1.27 8.24 18.79
N LYS A 30 1.88 8.63 19.93
CA LYS A 30 1.39 9.71 20.80
C LYS A 30 1.49 11.10 20.16
N GLN A 31 2.31 11.28 19.13
CA GLN A 31 2.47 12.56 18.41
C GLN A 31 1.36 12.82 17.39
N ASN A 32 0.37 11.97 17.32
CA ASN A 32 -0.82 12.09 16.47
C ASN A 32 -0.57 12.08 14.94
N THR A 33 0.63 11.83 14.51
CA THR A 33 0.95 11.62 13.11
C THR A 33 0.78 10.14 12.77
N ARG A 34 -0.43 9.75 12.40
CA ARG A 34 -0.77 8.36 12.05
C ARG A 34 -0.35 8.03 10.61
N MET A 35 0.85 8.48 10.21
CA MET A 35 1.45 8.17 8.92
C MET A 35 2.65 7.26 9.12
N GLY A 36 2.74 6.21 8.31
CA GLY A 36 3.87 5.32 8.20
C GLY A 36 4.62 5.50 6.88
N TYR A 37 5.94 5.54 6.97
CA TYR A 37 6.84 5.62 5.82
C TYR A 37 7.72 4.38 5.84
N ALA A 38 7.38 3.42 4.99
CA ALA A 38 8.03 2.12 4.94
C ALA A 38 9.07 2.11 3.82
N VAL A 39 10.33 2.22 4.20
CA VAL A 39 11.47 2.36 3.29
C VAL A 39 11.99 0.98 2.89
N SER A 40 12.06 0.71 1.60
CA SER A 40 12.61 -0.52 1.03
C SER A 40 14.14 -0.58 1.18
N GLU A 41 14.72 -1.76 0.96
CA GLU A 41 16.19 -1.89 0.85
C GLU A 41 16.75 -1.07 -0.31
N ASP A 42 18.00 -0.67 -0.21
CA ASP A 42 18.71 0.18 -1.18
C ASP A 42 17.96 1.46 -1.55
N THR A 43 17.19 1.97 -0.59
CA THR A 43 16.32 3.12 -0.78
C THR A 43 16.42 4.06 0.41
N ALA A 44 16.31 5.34 0.14
CA ALA A 44 16.28 6.38 1.16
C ALA A 44 15.10 7.32 0.94
N LEU A 45 14.44 7.66 2.05
CA LEU A 45 13.50 8.75 2.14
C LEU A 45 14.30 10.03 2.42
N VAL A 46 14.16 11.02 1.56
CA VAL A 46 14.78 12.34 1.73
C VAL A 46 13.67 13.34 2.04
N TYR A 47 13.78 14.01 3.17
CA TYR A 47 12.86 15.05 3.57
C TYR A 47 13.51 16.42 3.49
N HIS A 48 12.90 17.34 2.78
CA HIS A 48 13.32 18.73 2.69
C HIS A 48 12.11 19.66 2.52
N ALA A 49 12.04 20.66 3.39
CA ALA A 49 11.06 21.77 3.29
C ALA A 49 9.60 21.34 3.04
N GLY A 50 9.14 20.26 3.70
CA GLY A 50 7.76 19.78 3.57
C GLY A 50 7.54 18.75 2.46
N THR A 51 8.56 18.47 1.68
CA THR A 51 8.51 17.49 0.58
C THR A 51 9.33 16.25 0.92
N ILE A 52 8.81 15.09 0.57
CA ILE A 52 9.50 13.80 0.61
C ILE A 52 9.85 13.39 -0.81
N GLU A 53 11.11 13.04 -1.02
CA GLU A 53 11.65 12.46 -2.26
C GLU A 53 12.28 11.10 -1.99
N VAL A 54 12.44 10.30 -3.04
CA VAL A 54 13.02 8.96 -2.94
C VAL A 54 14.32 8.89 -3.70
N LEU A 55 15.38 8.42 -3.01
CA LEU A 55 16.64 8.03 -3.62
C LEU A 55 16.83 6.53 -3.50
N GLY A 56 17.42 5.92 -4.52
CA GLY A 56 17.76 4.49 -4.51
C GLY A 56 17.03 3.68 -5.55
N SER A 57 16.92 2.38 -5.31
CA SER A 57 16.53 1.41 -6.33
C SER A 57 15.10 0.91 -6.23
N ALA A 58 14.42 1.16 -5.11
CA ALA A 58 13.07 0.68 -4.83
C ALA A 58 12.14 1.82 -4.37
N SER A 59 11.04 1.49 -3.71
CA SER A 59 9.99 2.44 -3.32
C SER A 59 10.01 2.74 -1.82
N VAL A 60 9.44 3.88 -1.47
CA VAL A 60 8.94 4.19 -0.12
C VAL A 60 7.42 4.03 -0.15
N TYR A 61 6.90 3.17 0.72
CA TYR A 61 5.46 2.98 0.88
C TYR A 61 4.92 3.99 1.89
N LEU A 62 3.79 4.58 1.55
CA LEU A 62 3.04 5.53 2.36
C LEU A 62 1.86 4.77 2.97
N ILE A 63 1.80 4.69 4.29
CA ILE A 63 0.78 3.94 5.02
C ILE A 63 0.01 4.93 5.88
N ASP A 64 -1.15 5.34 5.39
CA ASP A 64 -2.01 6.28 6.08
C ASP A 64 -2.96 5.54 7.03
N CYS A 65 -2.73 5.73 8.32
CA CYS A 65 -3.54 5.19 9.40
C CYS A 65 -4.41 6.25 10.10
N ARG A 66 -4.58 7.44 9.53
CA ARG A 66 -5.32 8.53 10.18
C ARG A 66 -6.78 8.17 10.44
N ASN A 67 -7.40 7.49 9.50
CA ASN A 67 -8.77 6.98 9.60
C ASN A 67 -8.84 5.49 9.95
N ALA A 68 -7.71 4.89 10.32
CA ALA A 68 -7.65 3.48 10.60
C ALA A 68 -8.28 3.14 11.96
N GLU A 69 -9.11 2.10 11.95
CA GLU A 69 -9.72 1.52 13.12
C GLU A 69 -9.28 0.07 13.28
N LYS A 70 -8.96 -0.32 14.52
CA LYS A 70 -8.69 -1.70 14.88
C LYS A 70 -10.00 -2.34 15.31
N THR A 71 -10.57 -3.21 14.47
CA THR A 71 -11.87 -3.84 14.69
C THR A 71 -11.78 -5.19 15.40
N GLY A 72 -10.57 -5.73 15.59
CA GLY A 72 -10.30 -7.00 16.27
C GLY A 72 -8.81 -7.27 16.39
N ASN A 73 -8.42 -8.47 16.82
CA ASN A 73 -7.01 -8.86 16.82
C ASN A 73 -6.48 -8.95 15.39
N GLY A 74 -5.61 -8.01 15.02
CA GLY A 74 -5.01 -7.96 13.70
C GLY A 74 -5.95 -7.54 12.57
N CYS A 75 -7.18 -7.06 12.87
CA CYS A 75 -8.11 -6.55 11.87
C CYS A 75 -8.07 -5.03 11.88
N TYR A 76 -7.90 -4.44 10.69
CA TYR A 76 -7.75 -2.98 10.50
C TYR A 76 -8.54 -2.54 9.29
N HIS A 77 -9.36 -1.52 9.45
CA HIS A 77 -10.15 -0.90 8.39
C HIS A 77 -9.84 0.59 8.30
N GLY A 78 -10.16 1.22 7.18
CA GLY A 78 -9.92 2.66 6.97
C GLY A 78 -8.46 3.04 6.70
N LEU A 79 -7.62 2.07 6.37
CA LEU A 79 -6.24 2.30 5.93
C LEU A 79 -6.21 2.81 4.48
N LYS A 80 -5.21 3.64 4.17
CA LYS A 80 -4.85 3.95 2.79
C LYS A 80 -3.37 3.70 2.55
N PHE A 81 -3.07 3.15 1.39
CA PHE A 81 -1.71 2.90 0.95
C PHE A 81 -1.35 3.73 -0.26
N GLY A 82 -0.08 4.12 -0.31
CA GLY A 82 0.59 4.66 -1.46
C GLY A 82 2.00 4.12 -1.57
N ALA A 83 2.64 4.36 -2.70
CA ALA A 83 4.06 4.12 -2.91
C ALA A 83 4.62 5.17 -3.86
N ILE A 84 5.80 5.65 -3.56
CA ILE A 84 6.57 6.56 -4.40
C ILE A 84 7.95 5.99 -4.66
N GLN A 85 8.51 6.24 -5.83
CA GLN A 85 9.84 5.81 -6.24
C GLN A 85 10.69 7.00 -6.66
N LYS A 86 11.94 6.75 -7.05
CA LYS A 86 12.85 7.79 -7.53
C LYS A 86 12.21 8.61 -8.66
N GLY A 87 12.17 9.92 -8.48
CA GLY A 87 11.56 10.90 -9.37
C GLY A 87 10.18 11.39 -8.91
N ASP A 88 9.50 10.63 -8.07
CA ASP A 88 8.25 11.06 -7.46
C ASP A 88 8.50 11.94 -6.23
N ARG A 89 7.46 12.68 -5.84
CA ARG A 89 7.45 13.53 -4.64
C ARG A 89 6.17 13.32 -3.85
N TYR A 90 6.25 13.53 -2.55
CA TYR A 90 5.09 13.59 -1.69
C TYR A 90 5.11 14.88 -0.87
N GLU A 91 4.08 15.69 -1.06
CA GLU A 91 3.93 16.98 -0.39
C GLU A 91 3.12 16.79 0.91
N LEU A 92 3.77 17.02 2.04
CA LEU A 92 3.16 16.81 3.36
C LEU A 92 2.00 17.78 3.64
N ALA A 93 2.11 19.02 3.19
CA ALA A 93 1.10 20.05 3.46
C ALA A 93 -0.23 19.79 2.75
N SER A 94 -0.18 19.28 1.53
CA SER A 94 -1.36 18.95 0.72
C SER A 94 -1.74 17.48 0.77
N ASP A 95 -0.90 16.64 1.41
CA ASP A 95 -1.08 15.19 1.48
C ASP A 95 -1.20 14.56 0.06
N THR A 96 -0.33 15.00 -0.85
CA THR A 96 -0.46 14.67 -2.26
C THR A 96 0.83 14.08 -2.83
N ALA A 97 0.71 12.95 -3.51
CA ALA A 97 1.78 12.40 -4.32
C ALA A 97 1.81 13.06 -5.71
N ALA A 98 2.96 13.56 -6.12
CA ALA A 98 3.24 14.01 -7.46
C ALA A 98 4.14 12.99 -8.14
N PHE A 99 3.63 12.37 -9.19
CA PHE A 99 4.31 11.30 -9.91
C PHE A 99 5.14 11.85 -11.08
N ALA A 100 6.32 11.28 -11.28
CA ALA A 100 7.19 11.62 -12.42
C ALA A 100 6.54 11.25 -13.77
N GLN A 101 5.68 10.24 -13.76
CA GLN A 101 4.89 9.82 -14.91
C GLN A 101 3.47 9.50 -14.44
N GLU A 102 2.49 10.10 -15.07
CA GLU A 102 1.09 9.73 -14.89
C GLU A 102 0.64 8.97 -16.16
N SER A 103 0.40 7.68 -16.01
CA SER A 103 -0.25 6.90 -17.05
C SER A 103 -1.71 6.67 -16.70
N ALA A 104 -2.60 7.02 -17.59
CA ALA A 104 -3.99 6.58 -17.50
C ALA A 104 -4.01 5.05 -17.44
N ALA A 105 -4.74 4.50 -16.48
CA ALA A 105 -4.93 3.06 -16.37
C ALA A 105 -5.53 2.52 -17.69
N GLN A 106 -4.79 1.72 -18.42
CA GLN A 106 -5.31 1.03 -19.60
C GLN A 106 -6.06 -0.22 -19.13
N GLU A 107 -7.33 -0.33 -19.47
CA GLU A 107 -8.10 -1.56 -19.25
C GLU A 107 -7.48 -2.70 -20.07
N ARG A 108 -7.00 -3.74 -19.38
CA ARG A 108 -6.62 -5.02 -19.98
C ARG A 108 -7.25 -6.15 -19.18
N GLU A 109 -7.84 -7.11 -19.87
CA GLU A 109 -8.35 -8.35 -19.28
C GLU A 109 -7.20 -9.29 -18.96
N PHE A 110 -7.11 -9.74 -17.70
CA PHE A 110 -6.21 -10.82 -17.32
C PHE A 110 -6.81 -11.67 -16.20
N TYR A 111 -6.64 -12.98 -16.37
CA TYR A 111 -7.12 -14.02 -15.47
C TYR A 111 -5.94 -14.63 -14.74
N ARG A 112 -5.75 -14.37 -13.46
CA ARG A 112 -5.05 -15.28 -12.53
C ARG A 112 -5.21 -14.84 -11.09
N ASP A 113 -5.58 -15.81 -10.25
CA ASP A 113 -5.55 -15.71 -8.80
C ASP A 113 -4.10 -15.73 -8.32
N TYR A 114 -3.70 -14.71 -7.56
CA TYR A 114 -2.42 -14.71 -6.89
C TYR A 114 -2.66 -14.91 -5.39
N VAL A 115 -2.35 -16.10 -4.92
CA VAL A 115 -2.11 -16.36 -3.50
C VAL A 115 -0.63 -16.15 -3.29
N THR A 116 -0.23 -15.25 -2.41
CA THR A 116 1.16 -15.05 -2.07
C THR A 116 1.42 -15.53 -0.66
N ASP A 117 2.53 -16.20 -0.46
CA ASP A 117 3.02 -16.71 0.81
C ASP A 117 3.66 -15.64 1.69
N GLY A 118 3.12 -14.42 1.65
CA GLY A 118 3.25 -13.60 2.79
C GLY A 118 4.16 -12.39 2.80
N ILE A 119 4.67 -11.87 1.68
CA ILE A 119 5.38 -10.60 1.70
C ILE A 119 4.71 -9.60 0.76
N ILE A 120 4.01 -8.62 1.33
CA ILE A 120 3.36 -7.52 0.58
C ILE A 120 4.35 -6.74 -0.32
N ASN A 121 5.63 -6.92 -0.13
CA ASN A 121 6.69 -6.22 -0.86
C ASN A 121 7.42 -7.10 -1.84
N SER A 122 6.87 -8.23 -2.14
CA SER A 122 7.43 -9.10 -3.16
C SER A 122 7.17 -8.49 -4.53
N PRO A 123 7.93 -8.89 -5.55
CA PRO A 123 7.58 -8.60 -6.95
C PRO A 123 6.14 -8.97 -7.30
N VAL A 124 5.52 -9.84 -6.52
CA VAL A 124 4.12 -10.24 -6.64
C VAL A 124 3.18 -9.11 -6.21
N PHE A 125 3.49 -8.37 -5.14
CA PHE A 125 2.69 -7.22 -4.74
C PHE A 125 2.77 -6.09 -5.79
N ASP A 126 3.96 -5.77 -6.27
CA ASP A 126 4.14 -4.82 -7.35
C ASP A 126 3.38 -5.27 -8.62
N ALA A 127 3.46 -6.56 -8.96
CA ALA A 127 2.72 -7.13 -10.09
C ALA A 127 1.20 -7.09 -9.87
N MET A 128 0.75 -7.27 -8.63
CA MET A 128 -0.67 -7.15 -8.29
C MET A 128 -1.14 -5.70 -8.40
N ILE A 129 -0.38 -4.74 -7.87
CA ILE A 129 -0.68 -3.31 -8.00
C ILE A 129 -0.71 -2.93 -9.48
N ASP A 130 0.30 -3.29 -10.25
CA ASP A 130 0.35 -3.00 -11.68
C ASP A 130 -0.85 -3.61 -12.42
N ARG A 131 -1.10 -4.89 -12.25
CA ARG A 131 -2.11 -5.61 -13.02
C ARG A 131 -3.54 -5.31 -12.63
N TYR A 132 -3.81 -5.29 -11.34
CA TYR A 132 -5.18 -5.21 -10.82
C TYR A 132 -5.61 -3.80 -10.47
N LEU A 133 -4.69 -2.97 -10.00
CA LEU A 133 -5.03 -1.64 -9.52
C LEU A 133 -4.76 -0.57 -10.57
N LEU A 134 -3.59 -0.57 -11.19
CA LEU A 134 -3.23 0.49 -12.14
C LEU A 134 -3.72 0.24 -13.56
N ARG A 135 -3.80 -1.02 -14.01
CA ARG A 135 -4.26 -1.36 -15.37
C ARG A 135 -5.74 -1.71 -15.47
N GLY A 136 -6.48 -1.58 -14.39
CA GLY A 136 -7.93 -1.77 -14.40
C GLY A 136 -8.40 -3.20 -14.67
N GLN A 137 -7.60 -4.22 -14.33
CA GLN A 137 -7.97 -5.61 -14.57
C GLN A 137 -9.15 -6.02 -13.69
N LYS A 138 -10.21 -6.53 -14.30
CA LYS A 138 -11.52 -6.74 -13.67
C LYS A 138 -11.62 -7.97 -12.74
N GLU A 139 -10.59 -8.79 -12.63
CA GLU A 139 -10.69 -10.03 -11.86
C GLU A 139 -9.81 -10.00 -10.62
N SER A 140 -10.49 -10.03 -9.50
CA SER A 140 -9.94 -10.35 -8.20
C SER A 140 -10.05 -11.85 -7.96
N MET A 141 -9.26 -12.35 -7.02
CA MET A 141 -9.28 -13.72 -6.49
C MET A 141 -10.67 -14.16 -5.98
N TYR A 142 -11.57 -13.23 -5.75
CA TYR A 142 -12.96 -13.48 -5.46
C TYR A 142 -13.83 -12.94 -6.58
N ARG A 143 -14.54 -13.83 -7.28
CA ARG A 143 -15.66 -13.45 -8.15
C ARG A 143 -16.62 -12.58 -7.35
N CYS A 144 -16.45 -11.28 -7.42
CA CYS A 144 -17.46 -10.36 -6.97
C CYS A 144 -18.48 -10.24 -8.11
N GLU A 145 -19.60 -10.95 -8.00
CA GLU A 145 -20.66 -10.97 -9.02
C GLU A 145 -21.39 -9.62 -9.19
N LYS A 146 -21.04 -8.61 -8.41
CA LYS A 146 -21.60 -7.27 -8.55
C LYS A 146 -20.86 -6.48 -9.62
N LYS A 147 -21.39 -6.49 -10.83
CA LYS A 147 -20.88 -5.76 -12.00
C LYS A 147 -20.76 -4.24 -11.85
N ASP A 148 -21.32 -3.65 -10.81
CA ASP A 148 -21.48 -2.20 -10.65
C ASP A 148 -20.70 -1.59 -9.47
N LEU A 149 -19.64 -2.24 -9.01
CA LEU A 149 -18.81 -1.63 -7.96
C LEU A 149 -17.99 -0.47 -8.54
N PRO A 150 -17.93 0.67 -7.81
CA PRO A 150 -17.14 1.83 -8.24
C PRO A 150 -15.62 1.60 -8.07
N TYR A 151 -15.21 0.41 -7.67
CA TYR A 151 -13.82 0.06 -7.41
C TYR A 151 -13.49 -1.37 -7.89
N ILE A 152 -12.21 -1.61 -8.08
CA ILE A 152 -11.63 -2.93 -8.33
C ILE A 152 -11.01 -3.41 -7.02
N LYS A 153 -11.18 -4.69 -6.70
CA LYS A 153 -10.56 -5.32 -5.54
C LYS A 153 -9.39 -6.19 -5.96
N GLY A 154 -8.28 -6.05 -5.24
CA GLY A 154 -7.21 -7.03 -5.18
C GLY A 154 -7.15 -7.62 -3.76
N ALA A 155 -6.75 -8.87 -3.62
CA ALA A 155 -6.58 -9.49 -2.32
C ALA A 155 -5.28 -10.29 -2.25
N VAL A 156 -4.63 -10.24 -1.10
CA VAL A 156 -3.37 -10.94 -0.80
C VAL A 156 -3.53 -11.65 0.53
N LEU A 157 -3.13 -12.91 0.60
CA LEU A 157 -2.91 -13.58 1.88
C LEU A 157 -1.54 -13.18 2.43
N TYR A 158 -1.52 -12.81 3.68
CA TYR A 158 -0.33 -12.34 4.38
C TYR A 158 -0.14 -13.11 5.68
N GLU A 159 1.00 -13.77 5.83
CA GLU A 159 1.33 -14.50 7.05
C GLU A 159 2.27 -13.67 7.93
N ALA A 160 1.88 -13.47 9.17
CA ALA A 160 2.69 -12.82 10.17
C ALA A 160 2.31 -13.29 11.57
N TYR A 161 3.29 -13.41 12.44
CA TYR A 161 3.11 -13.76 13.87
C TYR A 161 2.32 -15.07 14.10
N GLY A 162 2.40 -16.01 13.17
CA GLY A 162 1.69 -17.30 13.25
C GLY A 162 0.20 -17.24 12.88
N GLU A 163 -0.25 -16.12 12.35
CA GLU A 163 -1.62 -15.92 11.87
C GLU A 163 -1.65 -15.61 10.37
N THR A 164 -2.74 -15.94 9.72
CA THR A 164 -2.99 -15.60 8.33
C THR A 164 -3.99 -14.45 8.24
N TYR A 165 -3.64 -13.45 7.46
CA TYR A 165 -4.44 -12.25 7.24
C TYR A 165 -4.84 -12.17 5.77
N LEU A 166 -6.05 -11.68 5.51
CA LEU A 166 -6.50 -11.28 4.20
C LEU A 166 -6.33 -9.76 4.09
N VAL A 167 -5.46 -9.32 3.21
CA VAL A 167 -5.28 -7.91 2.89
C VAL A 167 -6.04 -7.62 1.60
N VAL A 168 -7.07 -6.81 1.70
CA VAL A 168 -7.91 -6.40 0.58
C VAL A 168 -7.53 -4.98 0.19
N LEU A 169 -7.19 -4.78 -1.08
CA LEU A 169 -6.87 -3.49 -1.67
C LEU A 169 -8.02 -3.07 -2.57
N LYS A 170 -8.46 -1.81 -2.44
CA LYS A 170 -9.53 -1.25 -3.25
C LYS A 170 -9.00 -0.09 -4.07
N TYR A 171 -9.05 -0.25 -5.37
CA TYR A 171 -8.73 0.77 -6.35
C TYR A 171 -10.04 1.43 -6.84
N PHE A 172 -10.18 2.71 -6.63
CA PHE A 172 -11.34 3.46 -7.09
C PHE A 172 -11.12 3.96 -8.52
N LYS A 173 -12.12 3.75 -9.38
CA LYS A 173 -12.10 4.25 -10.75
C LYS A 173 -12.17 5.78 -10.78
N GLY A 174 -11.49 6.37 -11.73
CA GLY A 174 -11.41 7.82 -11.88
C GLY A 174 -10.24 8.44 -11.12
N ASP A 175 -10.38 9.70 -10.69
CA ASP A 175 -9.28 10.51 -10.15
C ASP A 175 -8.89 10.19 -8.69
N LYS A 176 -9.60 9.27 -8.03
CA LYS A 176 -9.35 8.96 -6.62
C LYS A 176 -8.08 8.16 -6.39
N THR A 177 -7.81 7.15 -7.24
CA THR A 177 -6.57 6.38 -7.15
C THR A 177 -5.76 6.63 -8.40
N ARG A 178 -4.54 7.10 -8.22
CA ARG A 178 -3.61 7.47 -9.30
C ARG A 178 -2.35 6.65 -9.18
N GLY A 179 -1.66 6.44 -10.27
CA GLY A 179 -0.38 5.77 -10.24
C GLY A 179 0.16 5.41 -11.62
N TYR A 180 1.37 4.89 -11.63
CA TYR A 180 2.02 4.38 -12.84
C TYR A 180 2.97 3.23 -12.50
N MET A 181 3.38 2.46 -13.51
CA MET A 181 4.39 1.43 -13.39
C MET A 181 5.69 1.89 -14.04
N GLY A 182 6.67 2.19 -13.19
CA GLY A 182 8.06 2.39 -13.59
C GLY A 182 8.88 1.12 -13.38
N LYS A 183 10.03 1.22 -12.73
CA LYS A 183 10.77 0.05 -12.24
C LYS A 183 9.96 -0.69 -11.17
N HIS A 184 9.26 0.05 -10.34
CA HIS A 184 8.28 -0.42 -9.35
C HIS A 184 6.96 0.32 -9.55
N ALA A 185 5.93 -0.08 -8.83
CA ALA A 185 4.66 0.63 -8.84
C ALA A 185 4.75 1.92 -8.01
N SER A 186 4.27 3.02 -8.58
CA SER A 186 3.95 4.25 -7.85
C SER A 186 2.45 4.44 -7.86
N PHE A 187 1.84 4.66 -6.72
CA PHE A 187 0.39 4.81 -6.59
C PHE A 187 0.03 5.59 -5.33
N ALA A 188 -1.18 6.13 -5.29
CA ALA A 188 -1.73 6.82 -4.13
C ALA A 188 -3.21 6.46 -3.95
N ASP A 189 -3.69 6.65 -2.72
CA ASP A 189 -5.10 6.54 -2.34
C ASP A 189 -5.74 5.16 -2.57
N VAL A 190 -4.97 4.09 -2.45
CA VAL A 190 -5.50 2.72 -2.42
C VAL A 190 -6.05 2.44 -1.02
N GLU A 191 -7.36 2.23 -0.91
CA GLU A 191 -7.94 1.80 0.36
C GLU A 191 -7.58 0.35 0.68
N VAL A 192 -7.31 0.09 1.96
CA VAL A 192 -6.86 -1.22 2.43
C VAL A 192 -7.66 -1.65 3.64
N GLU A 193 -8.10 -2.90 3.62
CA GLU A 193 -8.70 -3.59 4.75
C GLU A 193 -7.86 -4.83 5.06
N ILE A 194 -7.68 -5.13 6.34
CA ILE A 194 -6.94 -6.30 6.81
C ILE A 194 -7.82 -7.06 7.79
N ASP A 195 -8.07 -8.33 7.50
CA ASP A 195 -8.84 -9.22 8.36
C ASP A 195 -8.10 -10.53 8.61
N THR A 196 -8.31 -11.13 9.78
CA THR A 196 -7.79 -12.47 10.09
C THR A 196 -8.59 -13.53 9.36
N VAL A 197 -7.90 -14.50 8.76
CA VAL A 197 -8.51 -15.66 8.09
C VAL A 197 -8.35 -16.89 8.97
N LYS A 198 -9.48 -17.47 9.39
CA LYS A 198 -9.47 -18.78 10.04
C LYS A 198 -9.72 -19.84 8.98
N ILE A 199 -8.68 -20.54 8.57
CA ILE A 199 -8.80 -21.72 7.72
C ILE A 199 -9.28 -22.87 8.63
N ARG A 200 -10.49 -23.33 8.45
CA ARG A 200 -10.93 -24.62 9.03
C ARG A 200 -10.50 -25.70 8.05
N LEU A 201 -9.47 -26.45 8.43
CA LEU A 201 -9.12 -27.70 7.78
C LEU A 201 -10.12 -28.79 8.16
#